data_4839d25f4ec570318b97ce9f3f3ef2c5
#
_entry.id   4839d25f4ec570318b97ce9f3f3ef2c5
#
_cell.length_a   1.000
_cell.length_b   1.000
_cell.length_c   1.000
_cell.angle_alpha   90.00
_cell.angle_beta   90.00
_cell.angle_gamma   90.00
#
_symmetry.space_group_name_H-M   'P 1'
#
loop_
_entity.id
_entity.type
_entity.pdbx_description
1 polymer ?
#
loop_
_entity_poly.entity_id
_entity_poly.type
_entity_poly.pdbx_seq_one_letter_code
_entity_poly.pdbx_strand_id
1 'polypeptide(L)'
;ASTPDEDEILILTHNSGSRFKETLTHLPAGSEIEMSWLDSSLTVKDTNQPLVCFASDIGISALRPIVKEWAGKCPIILNHFDKGVTVFDKEMKELAQNTPNFTYKTSDELSQSQEFLKRAIDEYGNQASYLITGQPDDINEMKNFLKENGIDSKNIQVSSFRGLK
;
A
#
# COMPACT_ATOMS: atom_id res chain seq x y z
N ALA A 1 5.97 1.39 7.70
CA ALA A 1 6.68 1.90 6.54
C ALA A 1 8.09 1.30 6.38
N SER A 2 8.82 1.08 7.50
CA SER A 2 10.11 0.38 7.44
C SER A 2 9.96 -1.13 7.27
N THR A 3 11.00 -1.77 6.75
CA THR A 3 11.17 -3.22 6.70
C THR A 3 11.94 -3.72 7.93
N PRO A 4 11.87 -5.02 8.28
CA PRO A 4 12.57 -5.57 9.44
C PRO A 4 14.10 -5.47 9.38
N ASP A 5 14.67 -5.31 8.19
CA ASP A 5 16.10 -5.18 7.92
C ASP A 5 16.61 -3.72 7.91
N GLU A 6 15.70 -2.74 8.07
CA GLU A 6 16.06 -1.33 8.23
C GLU A 6 16.36 -1.01 9.70
N ASP A 7 17.44 -0.26 9.95
CA ASP A 7 17.89 0.10 11.31
C ASP A 7 16.94 1.06 12.03
N GLU A 8 16.05 1.72 11.29
CA GLU A 8 15.13 2.74 11.81
C GLU A 8 13.68 2.35 11.59
N ILE A 9 12.82 2.71 12.55
CA ILE A 9 11.36 2.60 12.41
C ILE A 9 10.85 3.85 11.71
N LEU A 10 10.37 3.69 10.48
CA LEU A 10 9.78 4.77 9.69
C LEU A 10 8.26 4.76 9.82
N ILE A 11 7.70 5.88 10.26
CA ILE A 11 6.26 6.09 10.36
C ILE A 11 5.84 7.19 9.38
N LEU A 12 4.83 6.90 8.56
CA LEU A 12 4.23 7.88 7.66
C LEU A 12 2.87 8.32 8.20
N THR A 13 2.65 9.62 8.29
CA THR A 13 1.37 10.18 8.74
C THR A 13 1.10 11.54 8.07
N HIS A 14 -0.17 11.86 7.87
CA HIS A 14 -0.59 13.22 7.52
C HIS A 14 -0.61 14.13 8.74
N ASN A 15 -0.18 15.37 8.57
CA ASN A 15 -0.44 16.40 9.56
C ASN A 15 -1.88 16.93 9.38
N SER A 16 -2.84 16.29 10.06
CA SER A 16 -4.26 16.69 10.01
C SER A 16 -4.64 17.74 11.07
N GLY A 17 -3.64 18.36 11.75
CA GLY A 17 -3.91 19.32 12.83
C GLY A 17 -4.45 18.69 14.12
N SER A 18 -4.51 17.36 14.23
CA SER A 18 -4.88 16.73 15.49
C SER A 18 -3.81 16.96 16.56
N ARG A 19 -4.21 17.10 17.82
CA ARG A 19 -3.28 17.33 18.94
C ARG A 19 -2.13 16.31 18.96
N PHE A 20 -2.41 15.04 18.68
CA PHE A 20 -1.37 14.00 18.62
C PHE A 20 -0.36 14.29 17.51
N LYS A 21 -0.82 14.62 16.30
CA LYS A 21 0.06 14.87 15.15
C LYS A 21 0.82 16.18 15.28
N GLU A 22 0.18 17.21 15.84
CA GLU A 22 0.87 18.46 16.19
C GLU A 22 1.97 18.22 17.22
N THR A 23 1.68 17.45 18.28
CA THR A 23 2.71 17.08 19.26
C THR A 23 3.85 16.33 18.59
N LEU A 24 3.55 15.32 17.75
CA LEU A 24 4.56 14.51 17.07
C LEU A 24 5.48 15.35 16.17
N THR A 25 4.92 16.33 15.44
CA THR A 25 5.70 17.21 14.55
C THR A 25 6.58 18.22 15.29
N HIS A 26 6.28 18.51 16.56
CA HIS A 26 7.04 19.45 17.39
C HIS A 26 7.97 18.76 18.40
N LEU A 27 8.00 17.41 18.41
CA LEU A 27 8.93 16.70 19.29
C LEU A 27 10.39 16.97 18.87
N PRO A 28 11.25 17.37 19.84
CA PRO A 28 12.68 17.46 19.56
C PRO A 28 13.27 16.11 19.12
N ALA A 29 14.30 16.16 18.29
CA ALA A 29 15.07 14.96 17.98
C ALA A 29 15.63 14.31 19.26
N GLY A 30 15.52 13.00 19.37
CA GLY A 30 15.92 12.25 20.58
C GLY A 30 14.81 12.09 21.62
N SER A 31 13.59 12.62 21.37
CA SER A 31 12.44 12.33 22.24
C SER A 31 12.04 10.87 22.17
N GLU A 32 11.66 10.31 23.31
CA GLU A 32 11.15 8.94 23.38
C GLU A 32 9.66 8.90 23.06
N ILE A 33 9.24 7.86 22.31
CA ILE A 33 7.85 7.58 22.00
C ILE A 33 7.54 6.15 22.41
N GLU A 34 6.44 5.96 23.13
CA GLU A 34 5.95 4.62 23.48
C GLU A 34 4.92 4.14 22.46
N MET A 35 5.11 2.93 21.96
CA MET A 35 4.13 2.23 21.11
C MET A 35 3.59 1.02 21.87
N SER A 36 2.28 1.04 22.16
CA SER A 36 1.66 0.05 23.03
C SER A 36 1.03 -1.12 22.31
N TRP A 37 0.77 -1.03 21.00
CA TRP A 37 0.11 -2.09 20.23
C TRP A 37 0.44 -2.03 18.76
N LEU A 38 0.77 -3.22 18.20
CA LEU A 38 1.05 -3.41 16.78
C LEU A 38 0.16 -4.51 16.23
N ASP A 39 -0.62 -4.19 15.19
CA ASP A 39 -1.45 -5.14 14.48
C ASP A 39 -1.34 -4.91 12.97
N SER A 40 -1.48 -5.98 12.19
CA SER A 40 -1.51 -5.93 10.74
C SER A 40 -2.68 -6.74 10.20
N SER A 41 -3.50 -6.10 9.38
CA SER A 41 -4.60 -6.75 8.65
C SER A 41 -4.16 -7.37 7.32
N LEU A 42 -2.92 -7.16 6.91
CA LEU A 42 -2.36 -7.67 5.66
C LEU A 42 -1.43 -8.83 5.92
N THR A 43 -1.65 -9.93 5.22
CA THR A 43 -0.83 -11.15 5.34
C THR A 43 -0.54 -11.72 3.96
N VAL A 44 0.74 -11.95 3.65
CA VAL A 44 1.17 -12.71 2.47
C VAL A 44 1.55 -14.11 2.93
N LYS A 45 0.83 -15.12 2.44
CA LYS A 45 0.98 -16.51 2.91
C LYS A 45 1.71 -17.42 1.91
N ASP A 46 1.65 -17.09 0.63
CA ASP A 46 2.17 -17.95 -0.44
C ASP A 46 3.10 -17.14 -1.35
N THR A 47 4.34 -17.62 -1.47
CA THR A 47 5.38 -17.00 -2.32
C THR A 47 5.13 -17.16 -3.82
N ASN A 48 4.25 -18.08 -4.22
CA ASN A 48 3.95 -18.34 -5.62
C ASN A 48 2.72 -17.56 -6.12
N GLN A 49 1.99 -16.92 -5.22
CA GLN A 49 0.78 -16.20 -5.56
C GLN A 49 1.12 -14.77 -6.00
N PRO A 50 0.67 -14.31 -7.19
CA PRO A 50 0.83 -12.92 -7.58
C PRO A 50 0.18 -11.95 -6.59
N LEU A 51 0.82 -10.83 -6.32
CA LEU A 51 0.29 -9.76 -5.48
C LEU A 51 -0.17 -8.59 -6.36
N VAL A 52 -1.44 -8.25 -6.27
CA VAL A 52 -2.02 -7.07 -6.92
C VAL A 52 -2.35 -6.05 -5.84
N CYS A 53 -1.61 -4.96 -5.83
CA CYS A 53 -1.58 -4.00 -4.74
C CYS A 53 -2.15 -2.65 -5.19
N PHE A 54 -3.02 -2.08 -4.38
CA PHE A 54 -3.50 -0.71 -4.51
C PHE A 54 -3.23 0.06 -3.22
N ALA A 55 -2.55 1.17 -3.35
CA ALA A 55 -2.35 2.13 -2.27
C ALA A 55 -3.02 3.45 -2.61
N SER A 56 -3.85 3.96 -1.71
CA SER A 56 -4.36 5.33 -1.77
C SER A 56 -3.62 6.16 -0.73
N ASP A 57 -3.02 7.28 -1.18
CA ASP A 57 -2.36 8.25 -0.33
C ASP A 57 -1.25 7.59 0.54
N ILE A 58 -1.23 7.85 1.86
CA ILE A 58 -0.26 7.22 2.78
C ILE A 58 -0.43 5.70 2.93
N GLY A 59 -1.44 5.09 2.30
CA GLY A 59 -1.61 3.64 2.26
C GLY A 59 -0.38 2.89 1.74
N ILE A 60 0.43 3.53 0.91
CA ILE A 60 1.72 3.00 0.45
C ILE A 60 2.64 2.58 1.61
N SER A 61 2.51 3.19 2.78
CA SER A 61 3.32 2.88 3.95
C SER A 61 3.14 1.45 4.47
N ALA A 62 1.95 0.87 4.30
CA ALA A 62 1.68 -0.52 4.67
C ALA A 62 2.16 -1.51 3.59
N LEU A 63 2.12 -1.12 2.32
CA LEU A 63 2.56 -1.97 1.22
C LEU A 63 4.07 -1.95 1.00
N ARG A 64 4.75 -0.85 1.33
CA ARG A 64 6.20 -0.71 1.14
C ARG A 64 7.01 -1.89 1.72
N PRO A 65 6.85 -2.30 2.99
CA PRO A 65 7.59 -3.43 3.53
C PRO A 65 7.23 -4.75 2.84
N ILE A 66 5.96 -4.97 2.50
CA ILE A 66 5.53 -6.17 1.78
C ILE A 66 6.18 -6.24 0.41
N VAL A 67 6.13 -5.14 -0.35
CA VAL A 67 6.72 -5.07 -1.69
C VAL A 67 8.24 -5.29 -1.63
N LYS A 68 8.94 -4.64 -0.70
CA LYS A 68 10.40 -4.81 -0.55
C LYS A 68 10.78 -6.25 -0.19
N GLU A 69 10.01 -6.90 0.67
CA GLU A 69 10.25 -8.29 1.05
C GLU A 69 9.98 -9.28 -0.09
N TRP A 70 8.91 -9.04 -0.86
CA TRP A 70 8.39 -10.01 -1.84
C TRP A 70 8.81 -9.74 -3.28
N ALA A 71 9.37 -8.56 -3.60
CA ALA A 71 9.90 -8.24 -4.92
C ALA A 71 10.98 -9.24 -5.33
N GLY A 72 10.83 -9.81 -6.52
CA GLY A 72 11.70 -10.87 -7.04
C GLY A 72 11.33 -12.29 -6.59
N LYS A 73 10.42 -12.45 -5.60
CA LYS A 73 9.95 -13.78 -5.15
C LYS A 73 8.65 -14.20 -5.84
N CYS A 74 7.78 -13.24 -6.14
CA CYS A 74 6.54 -13.46 -6.89
C CYS A 74 6.25 -12.24 -7.79
N PRO A 75 5.33 -12.35 -8.77
CA PRO A 75 4.86 -11.20 -9.53
C PRO A 75 4.14 -10.21 -8.62
N ILE A 76 4.51 -8.92 -8.71
CA ILE A 76 3.87 -7.85 -7.96
C ILE A 76 3.45 -6.73 -8.91
N ILE A 77 2.19 -6.33 -8.85
CA ILE A 77 1.65 -5.16 -9.53
C ILE A 77 1.19 -4.18 -8.46
N LEU A 78 1.81 -3.02 -8.39
CA LEU A 78 1.49 -1.97 -7.43
C LEU A 78 1.02 -0.70 -8.15
N ASN A 79 -0.19 -0.27 -7.85
CA ASN A 79 -0.67 1.07 -8.18
C ASN A 79 -0.69 1.95 -6.93
N HIS A 80 -0.10 3.14 -7.03
CA HIS A 80 -0.17 4.17 -5.99
C HIS A 80 -1.00 5.35 -6.50
N PHE A 81 -2.19 5.48 -5.96
CA PHE A 81 -3.12 6.57 -6.22
C PHE A 81 -2.89 7.71 -5.24
N ASP A 82 -2.54 8.89 -5.76
CA ASP A 82 -2.36 10.09 -4.95
C ASP A 82 -2.61 11.34 -5.81
N LYS A 83 -3.38 12.29 -5.27
CA LYS A 83 -3.66 13.59 -5.92
C LYS A 83 -2.65 14.69 -5.57
N GLY A 84 -1.68 14.37 -4.75
CA GLY A 84 -0.68 15.32 -4.26
C GLY A 84 0.74 14.79 -4.38
N VAL A 85 1.32 14.37 -3.26
CA VAL A 85 2.71 13.91 -3.20
C VAL A 85 2.79 12.40 -3.09
N THR A 86 3.25 11.75 -4.14
CA THR A 86 3.51 10.30 -4.15
C THR A 86 4.74 9.95 -3.32
N VAL A 87 4.50 9.68 -2.05
CA VAL A 87 5.58 9.29 -1.11
C VAL A 87 6.18 7.95 -1.54
N PHE A 88 7.50 7.80 -1.40
CA PHE A 88 8.28 6.63 -1.85
C PHE A 88 8.30 6.39 -3.37
N ASP A 89 7.83 7.32 -4.21
CA ASP A 89 7.75 7.14 -5.66
C ASP A 89 9.11 6.78 -6.28
N LYS A 90 10.16 7.52 -5.90
CA LYS A 90 11.51 7.26 -6.40
C LYS A 90 11.99 5.85 -6.02
N GLU A 91 11.83 5.46 -4.77
CA GLU A 91 12.23 4.14 -4.26
C GLU A 91 11.46 3.01 -4.99
N MET A 92 10.15 3.16 -5.16
CA MET A 92 9.33 2.16 -5.86
C MET A 92 9.68 2.05 -7.35
N LYS A 93 9.98 3.15 -8.01
CA LYS A 93 10.45 3.17 -9.40
C LYS A 93 11.80 2.49 -9.55
N GLU A 94 12.76 2.81 -8.69
CA GLU A 94 14.08 2.18 -8.68
C GLU A 94 13.98 0.67 -8.41
N LEU A 95 13.15 0.27 -7.48
CA LEU A 95 12.90 -1.15 -7.20
C LEU A 95 12.28 -1.86 -8.42
N ALA A 96 11.30 -1.25 -9.08
CA ALA A 96 10.68 -1.81 -10.27
C ALA A 96 11.64 -1.94 -11.46
N GLN A 97 12.57 -0.99 -11.62
CA GLN A 97 13.60 -1.05 -12.67
C GLN A 97 14.61 -2.18 -12.44
N ASN A 98 14.91 -2.49 -11.19
CA ASN A 98 15.94 -3.45 -10.81
C ASN A 98 15.39 -4.85 -10.47
N THR A 99 14.07 -5.02 -10.44
CA THR A 99 13.44 -6.28 -10.02
C THR A 99 12.52 -6.80 -11.12
N PRO A 100 12.85 -7.91 -11.78
CA PRO A 100 11.93 -8.58 -12.68
C PRO A 100 10.62 -8.94 -11.95
N ASN A 101 9.52 -8.91 -12.66
CA ASN A 101 8.17 -9.22 -12.13
C ASN A 101 7.61 -8.23 -11.10
N PHE A 102 8.24 -7.07 -10.91
CA PHE A 102 7.63 -5.98 -10.17
C PHE A 102 7.26 -4.83 -11.11
N THR A 103 5.98 -4.49 -11.14
CA THR A 103 5.44 -3.36 -11.90
C THR A 103 4.86 -2.33 -10.95
N TYR A 104 5.31 -1.09 -11.09
CA TYR A 104 4.85 0.04 -10.29
C TYR A 104 4.31 1.16 -11.19
N LYS A 105 3.15 1.70 -10.83
CA LYS A 105 2.56 2.85 -11.52
C LYS A 105 1.83 3.77 -10.54
N THR A 106 2.00 5.08 -10.73
CA THR A 106 1.21 6.11 -10.04
C THR A 106 0.00 6.52 -10.85
N SER A 107 -1.03 7.01 -10.19
CA SER A 107 -2.23 7.59 -10.80
C SER A 107 -2.73 8.75 -9.93
N ASP A 108 -3.37 9.73 -10.53
CA ASP A 108 -4.00 10.89 -9.89
C ASP A 108 -5.54 10.85 -10.00
N GLU A 109 -6.07 9.94 -10.80
CA GLU A 109 -7.48 9.61 -10.89
C GLU A 109 -7.73 8.13 -10.61
N LEU A 110 -8.80 7.83 -9.88
CA LEU A 110 -9.13 6.46 -9.50
C LEU A 110 -9.49 5.58 -10.71
N SER A 111 -10.08 6.18 -11.74
CA SER A 111 -10.33 5.52 -13.03
C SER A 111 -9.07 4.98 -13.70
N GLN A 112 -7.96 5.73 -13.63
CA GLN A 112 -6.65 5.28 -14.13
C GLN A 112 -6.12 4.09 -13.32
N SER A 113 -6.35 4.10 -12.00
CA SER A 113 -6.03 2.97 -11.13
C SER A 113 -6.81 1.72 -11.51
N GLN A 114 -8.11 1.88 -11.73
CA GLN A 114 -9.00 0.79 -12.15
C GLN A 114 -8.59 0.22 -13.51
N GLU A 115 -8.28 1.07 -14.49
CA GLU A 115 -7.79 0.65 -15.81
C GLU A 115 -6.47 -0.13 -15.72
N PHE A 116 -5.54 0.36 -14.89
CA PHE A 116 -4.26 -0.31 -14.68
C PHE A 116 -4.44 -1.68 -14.02
N LEU A 117 -5.25 -1.75 -12.95
CA LEU A 117 -5.50 -2.99 -12.22
C LEU A 117 -6.37 -3.97 -13.02
N LYS A 118 -7.20 -3.48 -13.94
CA LYS A 118 -8.00 -4.35 -14.83
C LYS A 118 -7.12 -5.33 -15.61
N ARG A 119 -5.96 -4.90 -16.06
CA ARG A 119 -5.00 -5.78 -16.77
C ARG A 119 -4.50 -6.90 -15.87
N ALA A 120 -4.20 -6.60 -14.61
CA ALA A 120 -3.79 -7.61 -13.64
C ALA A 120 -4.94 -8.58 -13.28
N ILE A 121 -6.18 -8.05 -13.19
CA ILE A 121 -7.38 -8.88 -12.99
C ILE A 121 -7.57 -9.84 -14.15
N ASP A 122 -7.44 -9.37 -15.39
CA ASP A 122 -7.62 -10.18 -16.59
C ASP A 122 -6.53 -11.25 -16.73
N GLU A 123 -5.31 -10.97 -16.24
CA GLU A 123 -4.18 -11.90 -16.28
C GLU A 123 -4.23 -12.95 -15.15
N TYR A 124 -4.52 -12.54 -13.92
CA TYR A 124 -4.39 -13.41 -12.74
C TYR A 124 -5.72 -13.81 -12.11
N GLY A 125 -6.77 -13.01 -12.25
CA GLY A 125 -8.09 -13.29 -11.67
C GLY A 125 -8.01 -13.70 -10.20
N ASN A 126 -8.68 -14.79 -9.84
CA ASN A 126 -8.69 -15.32 -8.49
C ASN A 126 -7.42 -16.10 -8.08
N GLN A 127 -6.40 -16.16 -8.93
CA GLN A 127 -5.09 -16.73 -8.59
C GLN A 127 -4.20 -15.72 -7.86
N ALA A 128 -4.51 -14.41 -7.93
CA ALA A 128 -3.78 -13.37 -7.21
C ALA A 128 -4.37 -13.09 -5.82
N SER A 129 -3.53 -12.52 -4.95
CA SER A 129 -3.95 -11.87 -3.71
C SER A 129 -3.99 -10.35 -3.92
N TYR A 130 -5.11 -9.74 -3.56
CA TYR A 130 -5.36 -8.31 -3.74
C TYR A 130 -5.21 -7.60 -2.40
N LEU A 131 -4.22 -6.72 -2.29
CA LEU A 131 -3.93 -5.93 -1.08
C LEU A 131 -4.32 -4.48 -1.32
N ILE A 132 -5.31 -3.98 -0.60
CA ILE A 132 -5.85 -2.63 -0.77
C ILE A 132 -5.67 -1.82 0.51
N THR A 133 -5.01 -0.68 0.41
CA THR A 133 -4.65 0.15 1.56
C THR A 133 -4.91 1.63 1.31
N GLY A 134 -5.27 2.38 2.35
CA GLY A 134 -5.35 3.85 2.29
C GLY A 134 -6.66 4.44 2.81
N GLN A 135 -7.19 5.40 2.08
CA GLN A 135 -8.41 6.14 2.44
C GLN A 135 -9.65 5.25 2.35
N PRO A 136 -10.59 5.33 3.33
CA PRO A 136 -11.77 4.47 3.36
C PRO A 136 -12.63 4.52 2.10
N ASP A 137 -12.83 5.70 1.52
CA ASP A 137 -13.68 5.89 0.35
C ASP A 137 -13.05 5.23 -0.89
N ASP A 138 -11.75 5.46 -1.13
CA ASP A 138 -11.00 4.86 -2.24
C ASP A 138 -10.92 3.33 -2.12
N ILE A 139 -10.71 2.84 -0.89
CA ILE A 139 -10.71 1.41 -0.59
C ILE A 139 -12.06 0.77 -0.92
N ASN A 140 -13.16 1.39 -0.51
CA ASN A 140 -14.50 0.86 -0.77
C ASN A 140 -14.80 0.81 -2.27
N GLU A 141 -14.42 1.86 -3.00
CA GLU A 141 -14.61 1.92 -4.44
C GLU A 141 -13.76 0.87 -5.15
N MET A 142 -12.49 0.73 -4.80
CA MET A 142 -11.60 -0.28 -5.39
C MET A 142 -12.05 -1.71 -5.05
N LYS A 143 -12.48 -1.95 -3.81
CA LYS A 143 -13.04 -3.25 -3.41
C LYS A 143 -14.30 -3.63 -4.18
N ASN A 144 -15.19 -2.67 -4.43
CA ASN A 144 -16.37 -2.89 -5.26
C ASN A 144 -15.97 -3.19 -6.71
N PHE A 145 -15.07 -2.41 -7.28
CA PHE A 145 -14.52 -2.64 -8.61
C PHE A 145 -13.95 -4.05 -8.77
N LEU A 146 -13.14 -4.54 -7.81
CA LEU A 146 -12.61 -5.91 -7.85
C LEU A 146 -13.73 -6.96 -7.84
N LYS A 147 -14.74 -6.79 -6.98
CA LYS A 147 -15.88 -7.71 -6.89
C LYS A 147 -16.72 -7.73 -8.17
N GLU A 148 -16.99 -6.57 -8.74
CA GLU A 148 -17.71 -6.42 -10.01
C GLU A 148 -16.96 -7.09 -11.18
N ASN A 149 -15.62 -7.18 -11.07
CA ASN A 149 -14.77 -7.90 -12.02
C ASN A 149 -14.52 -9.38 -11.64
N GLY A 150 -15.33 -9.95 -10.75
CA GLY A 150 -15.32 -11.39 -10.44
C GLY A 150 -14.26 -11.85 -9.45
N ILE A 151 -13.64 -10.93 -8.67
CA ILE A 151 -12.67 -11.30 -7.65
C ILE A 151 -13.38 -11.70 -6.36
N ASP A 152 -13.09 -12.89 -5.88
CA ASP A 152 -13.61 -13.44 -4.64
C ASP A 152 -13.15 -12.64 -3.42
N SER A 153 -14.06 -12.36 -2.49
CA SER A 153 -13.75 -11.60 -1.27
C SER A 153 -12.63 -12.22 -0.41
N LYS A 154 -12.43 -13.55 -0.49
CA LYS A 154 -11.34 -14.24 0.23
C LYS A 154 -9.94 -13.88 -0.28
N ASN A 155 -9.84 -13.39 -1.53
CA ASN A 155 -8.60 -12.96 -2.15
C ASN A 155 -8.33 -11.47 -1.95
N ILE A 156 -9.25 -10.72 -1.33
CA ILE A 156 -9.16 -9.28 -1.11
C ILE A 156 -8.87 -9.02 0.37
N GLN A 157 -7.73 -8.42 0.66
CA GLN A 157 -7.34 -7.94 1.98
C GLN A 157 -7.33 -6.42 1.99
N VAL A 158 -7.82 -5.84 3.07
CA VAL A 158 -8.01 -4.39 3.18
C VAL A 158 -7.37 -3.88 4.47
N SER A 159 -6.62 -2.77 4.37
CA SER A 159 -6.13 -2.01 5.51
C SER A 159 -6.51 -0.54 5.35
N SER A 160 -7.47 -0.10 6.16
CA SER A 160 -7.99 1.27 6.12
C SER A 160 -7.33 2.14 7.19
N PHE A 161 -6.84 3.30 6.79
CA PHE A 161 -6.28 4.29 7.69
C PHE A 161 -7.35 5.30 8.10
N ARG A 162 -7.72 5.29 9.38
CA ARG A 162 -8.69 6.22 9.95
C ARG A 162 -8.01 7.51 10.42
N GLY A 163 -8.74 8.61 10.37
CA GLY A 163 -8.26 9.91 10.87
C GLY A 163 -7.35 10.66 9.89
N LEU A 164 -7.45 10.38 8.60
CA LEU A 164 -6.76 11.09 7.52
C LEU A 164 -7.54 12.33 7.01
N LYS A 165 -8.67 12.66 7.64
CA LYS A 165 -9.45 13.88 7.34
C LYS A 165 -9.15 14.95 8.36
#